data_33d2bf5e0d132906534fbb40394c8dd3
#
_entry.id   33d2bf5e0d132906534fbb40394c8dd3
#
_cell.length_a   1.000
_cell.length_b   1.000
_cell.length_c   1.000
_cell.angle_alpha   90.00
_cell.angle_beta   90.00
_cell.angle_gamma   90.00
#
_symmetry.space_group_name_H-M   'P 1'
#
loop_
_entity.id
_entity.type
_entity.pdbx_description
1 polymer ?
#
loop_
_entity_poly.entity_id
_entity_poly.type
_entity_poly.pdbx_seq_one_letter_code
_entity_poly.pdbx_strand_id
1 'polypeptide(L)'
;VYRPLPAVETEEIARVLPSEYVAVRFYFRPSFPDTPENRALVGRVIRSLARRAPVVLLNTGLSLDDHEDFHPETGMGIHSIEHLMTPSRNLSVQSAVIAGARMFVGTYGGLSYLGPFYGVPAIALFSNEAELVATHVDVSRRLSRRLEAPLVTLDVREVAVLQMLFDTLDLTPDTGAETVDSAQPKTEHPS
;
A
#
# COMPACT_ATOMS: atom_id res chain seq x y z
N VAL A 1 -20.74 -14.10 -6.85
CA VAL A 1 -20.11 -13.54 -5.65
C VAL A 1 -18.69 -13.20 -6.04
N TYR A 2 -18.31 -11.92 -5.88
CA TYR A 2 -16.93 -11.48 -6.06
C TYR A 2 -16.12 -11.87 -4.83
N ARG A 3 -14.91 -12.35 -5.05
CA ARG A 3 -13.96 -12.68 -3.97
C ARG A 3 -12.61 -12.06 -4.30
N PRO A 4 -11.83 -11.65 -3.30
CA PRO A 4 -10.44 -11.25 -3.52
C PRO A 4 -9.65 -12.34 -4.23
N LEU A 5 -8.64 -11.94 -4.99
CA LEU A 5 -7.68 -12.86 -5.57
C LEU A 5 -6.87 -13.53 -4.45
N PRO A 6 -6.49 -14.81 -4.61
CA PRO A 6 -5.59 -15.43 -3.66
C PRO A 6 -4.22 -14.74 -3.70
N ALA A 7 -3.64 -14.52 -2.54
CA ALA A 7 -2.28 -14.04 -2.44
C ALA A 7 -1.31 -15.06 -3.04
N VAL A 8 -0.34 -14.57 -3.82
CA VAL A 8 0.76 -15.40 -4.29
C VAL A 8 1.91 -15.22 -3.29
N GLU A 9 1.93 -16.06 -2.26
CA GLU A 9 3.02 -16.07 -1.30
C GLU A 9 4.24 -16.75 -1.94
N THR A 10 5.35 -16.03 -1.94
CA THR A 10 6.65 -16.64 -2.13
C THR A 10 7.43 -16.51 -0.84
N GLU A 11 7.93 -17.62 -0.29
CA GLU A 11 8.73 -17.62 0.94
C GLU A 11 9.92 -16.65 0.87
N GLU A 12 10.49 -16.47 -0.31
CA GLU A 12 11.58 -15.54 -0.57
C GLU A 12 11.19 -14.10 -0.22
N ILE A 13 9.99 -13.67 -0.66
CA ILE A 13 9.47 -12.32 -0.39
C ILE A 13 9.14 -12.18 1.09
N ALA A 14 8.45 -13.16 1.68
CA ALA A 14 8.05 -13.14 3.07
C ALA A 14 9.24 -13.00 4.04
N ARG A 15 10.42 -13.54 3.67
CA ARG A 15 11.63 -13.46 4.51
C ARG A 15 12.26 -12.07 4.59
N VAL A 16 12.01 -11.21 3.60
CA VAL A 16 12.62 -9.87 3.52
C VAL A 16 11.66 -8.75 3.90
N LEU A 17 10.37 -9.06 4.01
CA LEU A 17 9.34 -8.08 4.35
C LEU A 17 9.16 -7.98 5.88
N PRO A 18 8.85 -6.78 6.39
CA PRO A 18 8.28 -6.64 7.72
C PRO A 18 6.97 -7.45 7.87
N SER A 19 6.63 -7.87 9.08
CA SER A 19 5.39 -8.61 9.35
C SER A 19 4.14 -7.80 9.02
N GLU A 20 4.21 -6.49 9.22
CA GLU A 20 3.16 -5.53 8.85
C GLU A 20 3.79 -4.32 8.19
N TYR A 21 3.21 -3.86 7.10
CA TYR A 21 3.73 -2.73 6.32
C TYR A 21 2.68 -2.07 5.44
N VAL A 22 3.02 -0.88 4.97
CA VAL A 22 2.33 -0.18 3.89
C VAL A 22 3.13 -0.35 2.61
N ALA A 23 2.50 -0.88 1.57
CA ALA A 23 3.10 -0.96 0.24
C ALA A 23 2.98 0.39 -0.47
N VAL A 24 4.09 0.89 -1.01
CA VAL A 24 4.13 2.22 -1.62
C VAL A 24 4.80 2.17 -2.98
N ARG A 25 4.16 2.80 -3.99
CA ARG A 25 4.81 3.11 -5.26
C ARG A 25 4.35 4.44 -5.80
N PHE A 26 5.28 5.37 -5.94
CA PHE A 26 5.08 6.61 -6.67
C PHE A 26 5.95 6.64 -7.91
N TYR A 27 5.32 6.98 -9.02
CA TYR A 27 5.96 7.18 -10.30
C TYR A 27 5.31 8.35 -11.04
N PHE A 28 6.08 9.01 -11.87
CA PHE A 28 5.64 10.16 -12.64
C PHE A 28 5.06 9.72 -13.98
N ARG A 29 3.97 10.35 -14.36
CA ARG A 29 3.20 10.13 -15.58
C ARG A 29 2.28 11.34 -15.85
N PRO A 30 1.58 11.42 -17.00
CA PRO A 30 0.71 12.58 -17.29
C PRO A 30 -0.32 12.91 -16.20
N SER A 31 -0.92 11.90 -15.54
CA SER A 31 -1.86 12.14 -14.43
C SER A 31 -1.19 12.56 -13.12
N PHE A 32 0.13 12.38 -13.01
CA PHE A 32 0.95 12.79 -11.87
C PHE A 32 2.33 13.21 -12.38
N PRO A 33 2.45 14.39 -13.03
CA PRO A 33 3.67 14.81 -13.70
C PRO A 33 4.83 15.04 -12.74
N ASP A 34 6.03 14.90 -13.25
CA ASP A 34 7.25 15.17 -12.51
C ASP A 34 7.45 16.68 -12.32
N THR A 35 7.02 17.17 -11.17
CA THR A 35 7.22 18.56 -10.75
C THR A 35 7.86 18.62 -9.37
N PRO A 36 8.55 19.72 -9.03
CA PRO A 36 9.11 19.90 -7.69
C PRO A 36 8.06 19.74 -6.58
N GLU A 37 6.85 20.24 -6.81
CA GLU A 37 5.74 20.17 -5.86
C GLU A 37 5.29 18.74 -5.63
N ASN A 38 5.12 17.94 -6.71
CA ASN A 38 4.75 16.54 -6.63
C ASN A 38 5.86 15.71 -5.96
N ARG A 39 7.14 15.95 -6.32
CA ARG A 39 8.28 15.31 -5.65
C ARG A 39 8.32 15.62 -4.15
N ALA A 40 8.14 16.88 -3.78
CA ALA A 40 8.11 17.30 -2.37
C ALA A 40 6.92 16.65 -1.62
N LEU A 41 5.74 16.60 -2.24
CA LEU A 41 4.57 15.95 -1.67
C LEU A 41 4.81 14.47 -1.42
N VAL A 42 5.28 13.73 -2.42
CA VAL A 42 5.58 12.29 -2.30
C VAL A 42 6.56 12.03 -1.16
N GLY A 43 7.62 12.82 -1.08
CA GLY A 43 8.58 12.72 0.03
C GLY A 43 7.94 12.95 1.40
N ARG A 44 6.99 13.90 1.53
CA ARG A 44 6.25 14.12 2.78
C ARG A 44 5.33 12.93 3.11
N VAL A 45 4.60 12.42 2.13
CA VAL A 45 3.70 11.26 2.29
C VAL A 45 4.48 10.04 2.78
N ILE A 46 5.57 9.67 2.10
CA ILE A 46 6.38 8.51 2.48
C ILE A 46 6.95 8.68 3.90
N ARG A 47 7.50 9.84 4.23
CA ARG A 47 7.99 10.11 5.60
C ARG A 47 6.89 10.08 6.65
N SER A 48 5.68 10.55 6.31
CA SER A 48 4.54 10.48 7.23
C SER A 48 4.10 9.05 7.51
N LEU A 49 4.04 8.21 6.48
CA LEU A 49 3.75 6.78 6.61
C LEU A 49 4.84 6.06 7.42
N ALA A 50 6.11 6.29 7.09
CA ALA A 50 7.24 5.64 7.76
C ALA A 50 7.37 5.95 9.26
N ARG A 51 6.77 7.06 9.72
CA ARG A 51 6.66 7.34 11.17
C ARG A 51 5.62 6.49 11.90
N ARG A 52 4.71 5.85 11.17
CA ARG A 52 3.58 5.09 11.73
C ARG A 52 3.67 3.60 11.51
N ALA A 53 4.26 3.19 10.38
CA ALA A 53 4.41 1.79 10.03
C ALA A 53 5.61 1.61 9.09
N PRO A 54 6.20 0.42 9.01
CA PRO A 54 7.16 0.09 7.97
C PRO A 54 6.58 0.35 6.59
N VAL A 55 7.34 0.99 5.72
CA VAL A 55 7.00 1.26 4.32
C VAL A 55 7.83 0.36 3.43
N VAL A 56 7.19 -0.36 2.51
CA VAL A 56 7.86 -1.16 1.49
C VAL A 56 7.68 -0.48 0.13
N LEU A 57 8.79 -0.05 -0.45
CA LEU A 57 8.82 0.59 -1.76
C LEU A 57 8.79 -0.48 -2.87
N LEU A 58 7.85 -0.31 -3.80
CA LEU A 58 7.66 -1.19 -4.95
C LEU A 58 8.38 -0.69 -6.21
N ASN A 59 9.41 0.13 -6.04
CA ASN A 59 10.24 0.59 -7.15
C ASN A 59 10.89 -0.61 -7.85
N THR A 60 10.99 -0.53 -9.17
CA THR A 60 11.49 -1.65 -9.95
C THR A 60 12.96 -1.54 -10.31
N GLY A 61 13.51 -0.33 -10.33
CA GLY A 61 14.82 -0.05 -10.92
C GLY A 61 14.92 -0.41 -12.41
N LEU A 62 13.78 -0.75 -13.04
CA LEU A 62 13.71 -1.19 -14.43
C LEU A 62 13.10 -0.07 -15.28
N SER A 63 13.72 0.25 -16.38
CA SER A 63 13.15 1.11 -17.42
C SER A 63 12.33 0.26 -18.39
N LEU A 64 11.10 -0.07 -18.00
CA LEU A 64 10.20 -0.93 -18.78
C LEU A 64 9.14 -0.16 -19.57
N ASP A 65 8.88 1.08 -19.19
CA ASP A 65 7.90 1.98 -19.79
C ASP A 65 8.31 3.44 -19.57
N ASP A 66 7.44 4.39 -19.93
CA ASP A 66 7.67 5.83 -19.74
C ASP A 66 7.47 6.30 -18.29
N HIS A 67 7.48 5.38 -17.32
CA HIS A 67 7.31 5.72 -15.91
C HIS A 67 8.66 5.90 -15.23
N GLU A 68 8.86 7.02 -14.58
CA GLU A 68 10.00 7.28 -13.72
C GLU A 68 9.60 7.09 -12.27
N ASP A 69 10.14 6.06 -11.62
CA ASP A 69 9.91 5.79 -10.20
C ASP A 69 10.47 6.92 -9.32
N PHE A 70 9.73 7.33 -8.29
CA PHE A 70 10.25 8.24 -7.28
C PHE A 70 11.15 7.48 -6.31
N HIS A 71 12.39 7.91 -6.18
CA HIS A 71 13.37 7.33 -5.27
C HIS A 71 13.52 8.22 -4.02
N PRO A 72 12.89 7.88 -2.89
CA PRO A 72 13.11 8.59 -1.64
C PRO A 72 14.48 8.26 -1.07
N GLU A 73 14.99 9.15 -0.22
CA GLU A 73 16.09 8.79 0.66
C GLU A 73 15.68 7.59 1.54
N THR A 74 16.46 6.52 1.51
CA THR A 74 16.26 5.36 2.37
C THR A 74 16.62 5.72 3.80
N GLY A 75 15.77 5.36 4.76
CA GLY A 75 15.95 5.67 6.17
C GLY A 75 15.19 4.69 7.06
N MET A 76 15.17 4.96 8.38
CA MET A 76 14.45 4.10 9.32
C MET A 76 12.99 3.93 8.89
N GLY A 77 12.54 2.67 8.81
CA GLY A 77 11.17 2.30 8.46
C GLY A 77 10.86 2.29 6.96
N ILE A 78 11.84 2.53 6.08
CA ILE A 78 11.66 2.47 4.61
C ILE A 78 12.50 1.32 4.06
N HIS A 79 11.84 0.33 3.46
CA HIS A 79 12.43 -0.87 2.91
C HIS A 79 12.31 -0.88 1.38
N SER A 80 13.40 -1.11 0.67
CA SER A 80 13.40 -1.32 -0.78
C SER A 80 13.46 -2.81 -1.10
N ILE A 81 12.65 -3.23 -2.05
CA ILE A 81 12.66 -4.60 -2.60
C ILE A 81 13.12 -4.62 -4.06
N GLU A 82 13.73 -3.54 -4.52
CA GLU A 82 14.20 -3.40 -5.91
C GLU A 82 15.13 -4.54 -6.33
N HIS A 83 15.96 -5.05 -5.41
CA HIS A 83 16.85 -6.19 -5.63
C HIS A 83 16.14 -7.51 -5.99
N LEU A 84 14.82 -7.62 -5.72
CA LEU A 84 14.00 -8.78 -6.11
C LEU A 84 13.37 -8.62 -7.49
N MET A 85 13.43 -7.41 -8.06
CA MET A 85 12.78 -7.08 -9.33
C MET A 85 13.64 -7.53 -10.52
N THR A 86 13.01 -8.26 -11.41
CA THR A 86 13.55 -8.57 -12.75
C THR A 86 12.44 -8.38 -13.78
N PRO A 87 12.74 -8.19 -15.08
CA PRO A 87 11.70 -8.01 -16.10
C PRO A 87 10.63 -9.11 -16.09
N SER A 88 11.01 -10.35 -15.82
CA SER A 88 10.09 -11.49 -15.78
C SER A 88 9.33 -11.67 -14.47
N ARG A 89 9.80 -11.07 -13.37
CA ARG A 89 9.25 -11.28 -12.02
C ARG A 89 8.61 -10.03 -11.40
N ASN A 90 8.87 -8.84 -11.97
CA ASN A 90 8.48 -7.58 -11.31
C ASN A 90 6.99 -7.54 -10.92
N LEU A 91 6.09 -7.93 -11.83
CA LEU A 91 4.66 -7.90 -11.57
C LEU A 91 4.24 -8.90 -10.48
N SER A 92 4.81 -10.11 -10.48
CA SER A 92 4.50 -11.12 -9.46
C SER A 92 5.01 -10.70 -8.08
N VAL A 93 6.21 -10.12 -7.99
CA VAL A 93 6.77 -9.59 -6.75
C VAL A 93 5.92 -8.42 -6.23
N GLN A 94 5.60 -7.44 -7.07
CA GLN A 94 4.75 -6.31 -6.68
C GLN A 94 3.37 -6.79 -6.22
N SER A 95 2.77 -7.74 -6.94
CA SER A 95 1.47 -8.32 -6.58
C SER A 95 1.51 -9.02 -5.22
N ALA A 96 2.53 -9.83 -4.95
CA ALA A 96 2.71 -10.52 -3.67
C ALA A 96 2.88 -9.51 -2.52
N VAL A 97 3.69 -8.47 -2.73
CA VAL A 97 3.90 -7.44 -1.71
C VAL A 97 2.62 -6.63 -1.46
N ILE A 98 1.85 -6.28 -2.51
CA ILE A 98 0.56 -5.60 -2.32
C ILE A 98 -0.41 -6.51 -1.56
N ALA A 99 -0.49 -7.78 -1.92
CA ALA A 99 -1.41 -8.74 -1.30
C ALA A 99 -1.16 -8.95 0.20
N GLY A 100 0.09 -8.84 0.66
CA GLY A 100 0.46 -8.95 2.07
C GLY A 100 0.47 -7.63 2.84
N ALA A 101 0.19 -6.50 2.19
CA ALA A 101 0.23 -5.19 2.82
C ALA A 101 -1.06 -4.88 3.59
N ARG A 102 -0.96 -4.06 4.64
CA ARG A 102 -2.14 -3.47 5.31
C ARG A 102 -2.87 -2.47 4.42
N MET A 103 -2.13 -1.79 3.55
CA MET A 103 -2.62 -0.75 2.66
C MET A 103 -1.64 -0.55 1.51
N PHE A 104 -2.16 -0.12 0.37
CA PHE A 104 -1.36 0.41 -0.73
C PHE A 104 -1.52 1.93 -0.84
N VAL A 105 -0.43 2.65 -1.02
CA VAL A 105 -0.45 4.10 -1.30
C VAL A 105 0.46 4.39 -2.49
N GLY A 106 -0.02 5.11 -3.49
CA GLY A 106 0.81 5.42 -4.66
C GLY A 106 0.16 6.31 -5.71
N THR A 107 0.83 6.44 -6.84
CA THR A 107 0.28 7.13 -8.00
C THR A 107 -0.94 6.37 -8.53
N TYR A 108 -1.96 7.11 -8.94
CA TYR A 108 -3.12 6.56 -9.65
C TYR A 108 -2.69 5.77 -10.88
N GLY A 109 -3.10 4.51 -10.96
CA GLY A 109 -2.77 3.61 -12.06
C GLY A 109 -3.00 2.14 -11.74
N GLY A 110 -2.45 1.24 -12.55
CA GLY A 110 -2.70 -0.20 -12.47
C GLY A 110 -2.45 -0.82 -11.11
N LEU A 111 -1.37 -0.45 -10.44
CA LEU A 111 -1.04 -0.99 -9.11
C LEU A 111 -2.02 -0.55 -8.02
N SER A 112 -2.55 0.68 -8.11
CA SER A 112 -3.56 1.14 -7.15
C SER A 112 -4.87 0.34 -7.23
N TYR A 113 -5.15 -0.26 -8.38
CA TYR A 113 -6.31 -1.14 -8.56
C TYR A 113 -6.06 -2.55 -8.01
N LEU A 114 -4.81 -3.01 -7.99
CA LEU A 114 -4.46 -4.33 -7.48
C LEU A 114 -4.79 -4.49 -6.00
N GLY A 115 -4.57 -3.46 -5.18
CA GLY A 115 -4.88 -3.52 -3.76
C GLY A 115 -6.28 -4.10 -3.50
N PRO A 116 -7.36 -3.47 -3.98
CA PRO A 116 -8.71 -3.99 -3.82
C PRO A 116 -8.93 -5.41 -4.36
N PHE A 117 -8.26 -5.80 -5.44
CA PHE A 117 -8.37 -7.18 -5.94
C PHE A 117 -7.83 -8.22 -4.96
N TYR A 118 -6.88 -7.85 -4.13
CA TYR A 118 -6.35 -8.70 -3.05
C TYR A 118 -7.04 -8.47 -1.69
N GLY A 119 -8.07 -7.62 -1.63
CA GLY A 119 -8.73 -7.26 -0.39
C GLY A 119 -7.99 -6.20 0.42
N VAL A 120 -7.00 -5.53 -0.19
CA VAL A 120 -6.16 -4.52 0.47
C VAL A 120 -6.66 -3.12 0.13
N PRO A 121 -6.93 -2.26 1.14
CA PRO A 121 -7.28 -0.87 0.91
C PRO A 121 -6.22 -0.13 0.11
N ALA A 122 -6.64 0.78 -0.79
CA ALA A 122 -5.70 1.53 -1.61
C ALA A 122 -6.03 3.02 -1.66
N ILE A 123 -4.98 3.85 -1.63
CA ILE A 123 -5.04 5.29 -1.87
C ILE A 123 -4.23 5.60 -3.12
N ALA A 124 -4.88 6.18 -4.11
CA ALA A 124 -4.33 6.54 -5.40
C ALA A 124 -4.30 8.06 -5.57
N LEU A 125 -3.12 8.64 -5.71
CA LEU A 125 -2.92 10.07 -5.84
C LEU A 125 -2.75 10.49 -7.30
N PHE A 126 -3.34 11.62 -7.67
CA PHE A 126 -3.17 12.28 -8.96
C PHE A 126 -3.12 13.80 -8.78
N SER A 127 -2.55 14.53 -9.72
CA SER A 127 -2.51 15.99 -9.75
C SER A 127 -3.06 16.59 -11.05
N ASN A 128 -3.32 15.76 -12.05
CA ASN A 128 -3.92 16.17 -13.32
C ASN A 128 -5.13 15.29 -13.63
N GLU A 129 -6.31 15.82 -13.34
CA GLU A 129 -7.60 15.13 -13.54
C GLU A 129 -7.90 14.85 -15.02
N ALA A 130 -7.45 15.71 -15.93
CA ALA A 130 -7.68 15.54 -17.37
C ALA A 130 -7.06 14.25 -17.93
N GLU A 131 -6.04 13.72 -17.26
CA GLU A 131 -5.34 12.50 -17.63
C GLU A 131 -5.88 11.24 -16.91
N LEU A 132 -6.98 11.38 -16.19
CA LEU A 132 -7.66 10.23 -15.60
C LEU A 132 -8.60 9.57 -16.63
N VAL A 133 -8.53 8.26 -16.70
CA VAL A 133 -9.47 7.48 -17.49
C VAL A 133 -10.72 7.22 -16.66
N ALA A 134 -11.75 8.05 -16.85
CA ALA A 134 -12.98 8.02 -16.04
C ALA A 134 -13.62 6.63 -15.95
N THR A 135 -13.66 5.88 -17.06
CA THR A 135 -14.19 4.51 -17.08
C THR A 135 -13.38 3.56 -16.18
N HIS A 136 -12.06 3.70 -16.12
CA HIS A 136 -11.22 2.89 -15.22
C HIS A 136 -11.49 3.22 -13.74
N VAL A 137 -11.64 4.50 -13.42
CA VAL A 137 -12.00 4.94 -12.06
C VAL A 137 -13.34 4.36 -11.64
N ASP A 138 -14.35 4.45 -12.50
CA ASP A 138 -15.70 3.95 -12.20
C ASP A 138 -15.75 2.43 -12.05
N VAL A 139 -15.07 1.70 -12.92
CA VAL A 139 -14.98 0.24 -12.82
C VAL A 139 -14.26 -0.15 -11.52
N SER A 140 -13.14 0.47 -11.23
CA SER A 140 -12.35 0.17 -10.03
C SER A 140 -13.12 0.48 -8.74
N ARG A 141 -13.84 1.60 -8.67
CA ARG A 141 -14.72 1.94 -7.55
C ARG A 141 -15.88 0.96 -7.37
N ARG A 142 -16.47 0.47 -8.46
CA ARG A 142 -17.54 -0.55 -8.39
C ARG A 142 -17.01 -1.88 -7.90
N LEU A 143 -15.83 -2.27 -8.37
CA LEU A 143 -15.20 -3.53 -7.94
C LEU A 143 -14.75 -3.46 -6.49
N SER A 144 -14.09 -2.38 -6.06
CA SER A 144 -13.63 -2.21 -4.69
C SER A 144 -14.77 -2.29 -3.68
N ARG A 145 -15.93 -1.69 -4.00
CA ARG A 145 -17.14 -1.82 -3.16
C ARG A 145 -17.66 -3.26 -3.04
N ARG A 146 -17.53 -4.07 -4.11
CA ARG A 146 -17.97 -5.47 -4.13
C ARG A 146 -16.98 -6.41 -3.45
N LEU A 147 -15.71 -6.01 -3.37
CA LEU A 147 -14.63 -6.73 -2.71
C LEU A 147 -14.46 -6.29 -1.25
N GLU A 148 -15.24 -5.28 -0.80
CA GLU A 148 -15.14 -4.70 0.54
C GLU A 148 -13.75 -4.13 0.88
N ALA A 149 -12.98 -3.81 -0.17
CA ALA A 149 -11.66 -3.21 -0.05
C ALA A 149 -11.67 -1.82 -0.70
N PRO A 150 -11.65 -0.73 0.07
CA PRO A 150 -11.81 0.61 -0.46
C PRO A 150 -10.66 1.04 -1.36
N LEU A 151 -11.01 1.68 -2.48
CA LEU A 151 -10.11 2.45 -3.33
C LEU A 151 -10.48 3.93 -3.23
N VAL A 152 -9.58 4.72 -2.68
CA VAL A 152 -9.72 6.18 -2.60
C VAL A 152 -8.82 6.82 -3.64
N THR A 153 -9.41 7.60 -4.55
CA THR A 153 -8.65 8.42 -5.50
C THR A 153 -8.69 9.87 -5.05
N LEU A 154 -7.53 10.50 -4.85
CA LEU A 154 -7.40 11.84 -4.30
C LEU A 154 -6.61 12.74 -5.23
N ASP A 155 -7.16 13.93 -5.46
CA ASP A 155 -6.44 15.04 -6.06
C ASP A 155 -5.46 15.63 -5.04
N VAL A 156 -4.19 15.67 -5.39
CA VAL A 156 -3.16 16.21 -4.48
C VAL A 156 -3.30 17.72 -4.25
N ARG A 157 -4.08 18.42 -5.07
CA ARG A 157 -4.42 19.82 -4.85
C ARG A 157 -5.31 20.02 -3.62
N GLU A 158 -6.01 18.98 -3.19
CA GLU A 158 -6.77 18.93 -1.94
C GLU A 158 -5.88 18.62 -0.73
N VAL A 159 -4.83 19.44 -0.55
CA VAL A 159 -3.78 19.21 0.46
C VAL A 159 -4.34 19.06 1.88
N ALA A 160 -5.38 19.82 2.24
CA ALA A 160 -6.00 19.74 3.56
C ALA A 160 -6.65 18.35 3.80
N VAL A 161 -7.30 17.78 2.78
CA VAL A 161 -7.91 16.44 2.85
C VAL A 161 -6.83 15.38 2.98
N LEU A 162 -5.74 15.50 2.20
CA LEU A 162 -4.60 14.59 2.30
C LEU A 162 -3.97 14.61 3.69
N GLN A 163 -3.74 15.80 4.23
CA GLN A 163 -3.13 15.95 5.54
C GLN A 163 -4.02 15.32 6.62
N MET A 164 -5.31 15.63 6.63
CA MET A 164 -6.27 15.04 7.54
C MET A 164 -6.30 13.50 7.41
N LEU A 165 -6.31 12.96 6.17
CA LEU A 165 -6.33 11.53 5.93
C LEU A 165 -5.09 10.85 6.53
N PHE A 166 -3.89 11.36 6.24
CA PHE A 166 -2.66 10.76 6.76
C PHE A 166 -2.47 10.97 8.27
N ASP A 167 -3.07 12.01 8.84
CA ASP A 167 -3.05 12.24 10.30
C ASP A 167 -4.03 11.34 11.05
N THR A 168 -5.10 10.88 10.40
CA THR A 168 -6.14 10.02 11.00
C THR A 168 -5.96 8.53 10.71
N LEU A 169 -5.09 8.15 9.77
CA LEU A 169 -4.82 6.74 9.49
C LEU A 169 -4.26 6.04 10.73
N ASP A 170 -5.02 5.10 11.26
CA ASP A 170 -4.55 4.20 12.29
C ASP A 170 -3.79 3.04 11.63
N LEU A 171 -2.48 3.09 11.72
CA LEU A 171 -1.56 2.07 11.22
C LEU A 171 -0.93 1.27 12.37
N THR A 172 -1.45 1.40 13.60
CA THR A 172 -0.98 0.60 14.72
C THR A 172 -1.31 -0.87 14.49
N PRO A 173 -0.41 -1.79 14.86
CA PRO A 173 -0.69 -3.22 14.81
C PRO A 173 -1.94 -3.55 15.62
N ASP A 174 -2.83 -4.34 15.06
CA ASP A 174 -3.90 -4.96 15.84
C ASP A 174 -3.28 -6.00 16.77
N THR A 175 -2.81 -5.54 17.91
CA THR A 175 -2.36 -6.42 19.00
C THR A 175 -3.61 -7.04 19.61
N GLY A 176 -4.17 -8.03 18.92
CA GLY A 176 -5.21 -8.89 19.45
C GLY A 176 -4.68 -9.56 20.73
N ALA A 177 -4.79 -8.86 21.85
CA ALA A 177 -4.57 -9.44 23.15
C ALA A 177 -5.74 -10.39 23.43
N GLU A 178 -5.61 -11.63 22.98
CA GLU A 178 -6.32 -12.72 23.61
C GLU A 178 -5.89 -12.75 25.07
N THR A 179 -6.68 -12.12 25.92
CA THR A 179 -6.62 -12.37 27.37
C THR A 179 -7.03 -13.82 27.57
N VAL A 180 -6.03 -14.70 27.57
CA VAL A 180 -6.21 -16.05 28.09
C VAL A 180 -6.54 -15.91 29.56
N ASP A 181 -7.82 -15.99 29.86
CA ASP A 181 -8.34 -16.08 31.22
C ASP A 181 -7.81 -17.39 31.81
N SER A 182 -6.75 -17.25 32.63
CA SER A 182 -6.15 -18.36 33.36
C SER A 182 -7.09 -18.77 34.49
N ALA A 183 -8.05 -19.65 34.17
CA ALA A 183 -8.84 -20.34 35.14
C ALA A 183 -7.92 -21.17 36.06
N GLN A 184 -7.74 -20.70 37.31
CA GLN A 184 -7.08 -21.46 38.35
C GLN A 184 -7.88 -22.73 38.69
N PRO A 185 -7.26 -23.88 38.77
CA PRO A 185 -7.94 -25.08 39.25
C PRO A 185 -8.22 -24.96 40.77
N LYS A 186 -9.49 -25.07 41.14
CA LYS A 186 -9.90 -25.24 42.55
C LYS A 186 -9.34 -26.56 43.07
N THR A 187 -8.46 -26.45 44.06
CA THR A 187 -8.04 -27.60 44.88
C THR A 187 -9.17 -27.93 45.84
N GLU A 188 -9.83 -29.05 45.58
CA GLU A 188 -10.71 -29.73 46.55
C GLU A 188 -9.82 -30.48 47.55
N HIS A 189 -9.94 -30.18 48.84
CA HIS A 189 -9.44 -31.00 49.92
C HIS A 189 -10.52 -32.06 50.29
N PRO A 190 -10.19 -33.34 50.40
CA PRO A 190 -11.07 -34.32 51.02
C PRO A 190 -10.89 -34.33 52.53
N SER A 191 -12.00 -34.38 53.23
CA SER A 191 -12.10 -34.74 54.67
C SER A 191 -12.33 -36.25 54.80
#